data_a8a373a76b9240e7916f95b867295fb6
#
_entry.id   a8a373a76b9240e7916f95b867295fb6
#
_cell.length_a   1.000
_cell.length_b   1.000
_cell.length_c   1.000
_cell.angle_alpha   90.00
_cell.angle_beta   90.00
_cell.angle_gamma   90.00
#
_symmetry.space_group_name_H-M   'P 1'
#
loop_
_entity.id
_entity.type
_entity.pdbx_description
1 polymer ?
#
loop_
_entity_poly.entity_id
_entity_poly.type
_entity_poly.pdbx_seq_one_letter_code
_entity_poly.pdbx_strand_id
1 'polypeptide(L)'
;MTGRGLLVGLTAASVGVIYGYDLSSIAGARLFIAEDFHLTTRQQELVTTMVVIGQIVGALAAGVIANAIGRKRSTVLLTAGYAVCAILGACAVSLPMLLAARLLLGVAIGIAVVVVPVYVAESAPTAVRGSLLTAYQVTILVGIILGYLVGYLLAGAHAWRWILGIAAIPAVVLLPLLIRMPDTARWYLLKGRVEDARRALSRVEPDADVESQLTEIAVALKDEGSGKVSEMIRRPYLRATVFVVVLGFLVQITGINAIIYYSPTIFAEMGFHGDFALLGLPALVQLAGLSAVFVSLFSVDRLGRRPILLSGIVMMIVADATLMVIFANSSGSGLVLGFGGILLFIVGFNFGFGSLVWVYAGESFPSRLRSLGSSVMLTSTLTGNALIAGFFLTMLQLLGGAGVFAVFGGLTVVAFFVVYRYAPETKGRELEEIRLFWENGGRWPTDSS
;
A
#
# COMPACT_ATOMS: atom_id res chain seq x y z
N MET A 1 -25.54 -13.09 10.61
CA MET A 1 -24.39 -12.82 9.72
C MET A 1 -23.96 -14.13 9.08
N THR A 2 -24.10 -14.26 7.79
CA THR A 2 -23.68 -15.47 7.09
C THR A 2 -22.17 -15.52 6.99
N GLY A 3 -21.56 -16.56 7.55
CA GLY A 3 -20.10 -16.72 7.56
C GLY A 3 -19.45 -16.78 6.17
N ARG A 4 -20.27 -16.94 5.11
CA ARG A 4 -19.78 -17.02 3.71
C ARG A 4 -19.29 -15.69 3.16
N GLY A 5 -20.02 -14.60 3.32
CA GLY A 5 -19.57 -13.29 2.85
C GLY A 5 -18.31 -12.82 3.58
N LEU A 6 -18.23 -13.08 4.90
CA LEU A 6 -17.03 -12.83 5.68
C LEU A 6 -15.84 -13.66 5.17
N LEU A 7 -16.05 -14.94 4.87
CA LEU A 7 -15.00 -15.82 4.35
C LEU A 7 -14.48 -15.35 2.98
N VAL A 8 -15.38 -14.92 2.08
CA VAL A 8 -14.99 -14.34 0.77
C VAL A 8 -14.13 -13.11 0.96
N GLY A 9 -14.57 -12.17 1.79
CA GLY A 9 -13.83 -10.95 2.06
C GLY A 9 -12.47 -11.20 2.72
N LEU A 10 -12.39 -12.08 3.71
CA LEU A 10 -11.14 -12.45 4.38
C LEU A 10 -10.17 -13.15 3.41
N THR A 11 -10.66 -14.07 2.57
CA THR A 11 -9.81 -14.75 1.57
C THR A 11 -9.24 -13.74 0.57
N ALA A 12 -10.07 -12.82 0.08
CA ALA A 12 -9.61 -11.77 -0.83
C ALA A 12 -8.60 -10.84 -0.12
N ALA A 13 -8.90 -10.39 1.10
CA ALA A 13 -8.00 -9.55 1.90
C ALA A 13 -6.65 -10.22 2.15
N SER A 14 -6.61 -11.55 2.32
CA SER A 14 -5.37 -12.30 2.56
C SER A 14 -4.35 -12.22 1.40
N VAL A 15 -4.77 -11.81 0.20
CA VAL A 15 -3.84 -11.53 -0.91
C VAL A 15 -2.87 -10.39 -0.55
N GLY A 16 -3.22 -9.52 0.39
CA GLY A 16 -2.31 -8.50 0.93
C GLY A 16 -1.00 -9.07 1.49
N VAL A 17 -1.01 -10.30 2.05
CA VAL A 17 0.21 -10.96 2.54
C VAL A 17 1.26 -11.10 1.44
N ILE A 18 0.83 -11.41 0.21
CA ILE A 18 1.71 -11.58 -0.96
C ILE A 18 2.45 -10.28 -1.26
N TYR A 19 1.72 -9.16 -1.29
CA TYR A 19 2.32 -7.85 -1.52
C TYR A 19 3.26 -7.45 -0.39
N GLY A 20 2.84 -7.61 0.86
CA GLY A 20 3.66 -7.29 2.02
C GLY A 20 4.95 -8.10 2.09
N TYR A 21 4.88 -9.40 1.79
CA TYR A 21 6.04 -10.28 1.76
C TYR A 21 7.08 -9.80 0.73
N ASP A 22 6.65 -9.41 -0.47
CA ASP A 22 7.57 -8.92 -1.50
C ASP A 22 8.29 -7.63 -1.08
N LEU A 23 7.60 -6.71 -0.41
CA LEU A 23 8.19 -5.44 0.06
C LEU A 23 9.41 -5.66 0.98
N SER A 24 9.39 -6.67 1.84
CA SER A 24 10.44 -6.89 2.84
C SER A 24 11.41 -8.01 2.47
N SER A 25 10.99 -9.03 1.73
CA SER A 25 11.85 -10.13 1.32
C SER A 25 13.05 -9.66 0.49
N ILE A 26 12.85 -8.64 -0.34
CA ILE A 26 13.94 -8.06 -1.12
C ILE A 26 15.00 -7.38 -0.24
N ALA A 27 14.64 -6.84 0.92
CA ALA A 27 15.58 -6.21 1.83
C ALA A 27 16.69 -7.18 2.27
N GLY A 28 16.31 -8.41 2.66
CA GLY A 28 17.26 -9.46 3.01
C GLY A 28 17.93 -10.09 1.80
N ALA A 29 17.15 -10.45 0.78
CA ALA A 29 17.66 -11.12 -0.41
C ALA A 29 18.70 -10.28 -1.18
N ARG A 30 18.51 -8.95 -1.27
CA ARG A 30 19.36 -8.03 -2.03
C ARG A 30 20.82 -8.08 -1.59
N LEU A 31 21.11 -8.21 -0.29
CA LEU A 31 22.48 -8.28 0.20
C LEU A 31 23.23 -9.48 -0.42
N PHE A 32 22.62 -10.65 -0.37
CA PHE A 32 23.18 -11.88 -0.92
C PHE A 32 23.20 -11.92 -2.45
N ILE A 33 22.17 -11.36 -3.11
CA ILE A 33 22.12 -11.19 -4.57
C ILE A 33 23.27 -10.29 -5.04
N ALA A 34 23.56 -9.22 -4.28
CA ALA A 34 24.62 -8.29 -4.61
C ALA A 34 26.00 -8.96 -4.55
N GLU A 35 26.21 -9.86 -3.62
CA GLU A 35 27.42 -10.67 -3.50
C GLU A 35 27.52 -11.70 -4.65
N ASP A 36 26.47 -12.50 -4.88
CA ASP A 36 26.47 -13.58 -5.89
C ASP A 36 26.66 -13.06 -7.32
N PHE A 37 26.06 -11.94 -7.65
CA PHE A 37 26.13 -11.34 -9.01
C PHE A 37 27.11 -10.17 -9.11
N HIS A 38 27.86 -9.84 -8.03
CA HIS A 38 28.79 -8.71 -7.97
C HIS A 38 28.16 -7.39 -8.44
N LEU A 39 26.98 -7.08 -7.87
CA LEU A 39 26.18 -5.95 -8.34
C LEU A 39 26.74 -4.61 -7.88
N THR A 40 26.80 -3.66 -8.80
CA THR A 40 27.02 -2.24 -8.49
C THR A 40 25.81 -1.67 -7.72
N THR A 41 26.03 -0.54 -7.03
CA THR A 41 24.94 0.17 -6.33
C THR A 41 23.73 0.41 -7.22
N ARG A 42 23.95 0.88 -8.45
CA ARG A 42 22.88 1.12 -9.42
C ARG A 42 22.12 -0.13 -9.82
N GLN A 43 22.80 -1.26 -9.97
CA GLN A 43 22.15 -2.55 -10.24
C GLN A 43 21.32 -3.04 -9.07
N GLN A 44 21.76 -2.82 -7.82
CA GLN A 44 20.98 -3.13 -6.62
C GLN A 44 19.70 -2.30 -6.54
N GLU A 45 19.80 -1.00 -6.84
CA GLU A 45 18.62 -0.12 -6.95
C GLU A 45 17.66 -0.60 -8.05
N LEU A 46 18.17 -1.03 -9.20
CA LEU A 46 17.35 -1.57 -10.29
C LEU A 46 16.58 -2.84 -9.87
N VAL A 47 17.21 -3.76 -9.14
CA VAL A 47 16.54 -4.98 -8.63
C VAL A 47 15.32 -4.61 -7.78
N THR A 48 15.41 -3.57 -6.96
CA THR A 48 14.29 -3.08 -6.14
C THR A 48 13.27 -2.31 -6.97
N THR A 49 13.73 -1.41 -7.84
CA THR A 49 12.88 -0.51 -8.63
C THR A 49 12.05 -1.23 -9.69
N MET A 50 12.56 -2.32 -10.28
CA MET A 50 11.86 -3.04 -11.35
C MET A 50 10.47 -3.54 -10.92
N VAL A 51 10.30 -3.96 -9.66
CA VAL A 51 8.98 -4.32 -9.13
C VAL A 51 8.06 -3.10 -9.12
N VAL A 52 8.55 -1.94 -8.68
CA VAL A 52 7.73 -0.72 -8.59
C VAL A 52 7.33 -0.23 -9.99
N ILE A 53 8.24 -0.30 -10.97
CA ILE A 53 7.91 -0.01 -12.38
C ILE A 53 6.82 -0.98 -12.87
N GLY A 54 6.97 -2.27 -12.58
CA GLY A 54 5.94 -3.25 -12.87
C GLY A 54 4.60 -2.93 -12.20
N GLN A 55 4.62 -2.49 -10.94
CA GLN A 55 3.41 -2.08 -10.22
C GLN A 55 2.69 -0.91 -10.91
N ILE A 56 3.41 0.07 -11.42
CA ILE A 56 2.82 1.19 -12.17
C ILE A 56 2.11 0.65 -13.42
N VAL A 57 2.79 -0.19 -14.21
CA VAL A 57 2.21 -0.78 -15.41
C VAL A 57 0.98 -1.63 -15.08
N GLY A 58 1.07 -2.46 -14.03
CA GLY A 58 -0.02 -3.30 -13.57
C GLY A 58 -1.21 -2.50 -13.07
N ALA A 59 -0.97 -1.46 -12.28
CA ALA A 59 -2.03 -0.59 -11.75
C ALA A 59 -2.79 0.14 -12.86
N LEU A 60 -2.09 0.63 -13.90
CA LEU A 60 -2.71 1.27 -15.07
C LEU A 60 -3.56 0.27 -15.88
N ALA A 61 -3.15 -0.98 -16.00
CA ALA A 61 -3.88 -2.02 -16.71
C ALA A 61 -5.01 -2.65 -15.90
N ALA A 62 -5.00 -2.52 -14.57
CA ALA A 62 -5.86 -3.25 -13.64
C ALA A 62 -7.36 -3.06 -13.91
N GLY A 63 -7.80 -1.82 -14.14
CA GLY A 63 -9.21 -1.50 -14.41
C GLY A 63 -9.72 -2.15 -15.70
N VAL A 64 -8.92 -2.12 -16.77
CA VAL A 64 -9.25 -2.74 -18.05
C VAL A 64 -9.37 -4.26 -17.89
N ILE A 65 -8.38 -4.88 -17.23
CA ILE A 65 -8.35 -6.33 -16.99
C ILE A 65 -9.53 -6.76 -16.12
N ALA A 66 -9.76 -6.09 -14.98
CA ALA A 66 -10.85 -6.44 -14.06
C ALA A 66 -12.23 -6.28 -14.69
N ASN A 67 -12.43 -5.28 -15.56
CA ASN A 67 -13.68 -5.11 -16.28
C ASN A 67 -13.83 -6.14 -17.42
N ALA A 68 -12.75 -6.54 -18.07
CA ALA A 68 -12.80 -7.53 -19.15
C ALA A 68 -13.16 -8.95 -18.64
N ILE A 69 -12.41 -9.45 -17.65
CA ILE A 69 -12.47 -10.86 -17.23
C ILE A 69 -13.11 -11.11 -15.86
N GLY A 70 -13.40 -10.06 -15.10
CA GLY A 70 -13.99 -10.13 -13.75
C GLY A 70 -12.97 -9.98 -12.63
N ARG A 71 -13.46 -9.63 -11.44
CA ARG A 71 -12.60 -9.39 -10.27
C ARG A 71 -11.98 -10.68 -9.77
N LYS A 72 -12.79 -11.74 -9.66
CA LYS A 72 -12.33 -13.08 -9.28
C LYS A 72 -11.23 -13.59 -10.21
N ARG A 73 -11.51 -13.64 -11.53
CA ARG A 73 -10.56 -14.20 -12.50
C ARG A 73 -9.27 -13.40 -12.53
N SER A 74 -9.36 -12.07 -12.44
CA SER A 74 -8.19 -11.21 -12.32
C SER A 74 -7.39 -11.57 -11.08
N THR A 75 -8.03 -11.70 -9.90
CA THR A 75 -7.35 -12.05 -8.64
C THR A 75 -6.70 -13.43 -8.71
N VAL A 76 -7.33 -14.43 -9.31
CA VAL A 76 -6.75 -15.76 -9.52
C VAL A 76 -5.53 -15.70 -10.44
N LEU A 77 -5.65 -15.03 -11.59
CA LEU A 77 -4.56 -14.92 -12.56
C LEU A 77 -3.35 -14.17 -12.02
N LEU A 78 -3.57 -13.04 -11.30
CA LEU A 78 -2.47 -12.30 -10.70
C LEU A 78 -1.79 -13.09 -9.58
N THR A 79 -2.55 -13.85 -8.77
CA THR A 79 -1.99 -14.68 -7.70
C THR A 79 -1.17 -15.85 -8.28
N ALA A 80 -1.65 -16.48 -9.34
CA ALA A 80 -0.90 -17.52 -10.06
C ALA A 80 0.34 -16.94 -10.75
N GLY A 81 0.21 -15.80 -11.43
CA GLY A 81 1.30 -15.09 -12.08
C GLY A 81 2.38 -14.66 -11.08
N TYR A 82 1.98 -14.18 -9.90
CA TYR A 82 2.91 -13.86 -8.81
C TYR A 82 3.71 -15.09 -8.39
N ALA A 83 3.05 -16.24 -8.14
CA ALA A 83 3.73 -17.47 -7.75
C ALA A 83 4.76 -17.92 -8.80
N VAL A 84 4.38 -17.88 -10.08
CA VAL A 84 5.29 -18.21 -11.19
C VAL A 84 6.47 -17.24 -11.23
N CYS A 85 6.24 -15.94 -11.14
CA CYS A 85 7.31 -14.94 -11.18
C CYS A 85 8.23 -15.03 -9.95
N ALA A 86 7.71 -15.35 -8.75
CA ALA A 86 8.50 -15.58 -7.56
C ALA A 86 9.46 -16.78 -7.76
N ILE A 87 8.96 -17.88 -8.31
CA ILE A 87 9.79 -19.07 -8.64
C ILE A 87 10.81 -18.72 -9.73
N LEU A 88 10.43 -17.99 -10.78
CA LEU A 88 11.35 -17.54 -11.82
C LEU A 88 12.47 -16.66 -11.25
N GLY A 89 12.14 -15.76 -10.32
CA GLY A 89 13.11 -14.94 -9.61
C GLY A 89 14.06 -15.76 -8.74
N ALA A 90 13.54 -16.77 -8.04
CA ALA A 90 14.35 -17.71 -7.26
C ALA A 90 15.31 -18.57 -8.11
N CYS A 91 14.88 -18.92 -9.33
CA CYS A 91 15.68 -19.69 -10.28
C CYS A 91 16.58 -18.81 -11.16
N ALA A 92 16.68 -17.49 -10.91
CA ALA A 92 17.45 -16.59 -11.75
C ALA A 92 18.95 -16.94 -11.72
N VAL A 93 19.53 -17.09 -12.92
CA VAL A 93 20.95 -17.38 -13.15
C VAL A 93 21.73 -16.17 -13.66
N SER A 94 21.02 -15.06 -13.90
CA SER A 94 21.61 -13.80 -14.38
C SER A 94 20.79 -12.60 -13.94
N LEU A 95 21.43 -11.43 -13.85
CA LEU A 95 20.75 -10.18 -13.49
C LEU A 95 19.59 -9.84 -14.45
N PRO A 96 19.72 -9.93 -15.80
CA PRO A 96 18.59 -9.65 -16.69
C PRO A 96 17.37 -10.55 -16.44
N MET A 97 17.59 -11.85 -16.16
CA MET A 97 16.50 -12.78 -15.81
C MET A 97 15.82 -12.38 -14.51
N LEU A 98 16.60 -12.01 -13.49
CA LEU A 98 16.07 -11.53 -12.22
C LEU A 98 15.25 -10.24 -12.40
N LEU A 99 15.77 -9.27 -13.15
CA LEU A 99 15.08 -8.01 -13.43
C LEU A 99 13.76 -8.23 -14.19
N ALA A 100 13.74 -9.13 -15.16
CA ALA A 100 12.51 -9.50 -15.88
C ALA A 100 11.49 -10.16 -14.96
N ALA A 101 11.92 -11.11 -14.12
CA ALA A 101 11.05 -11.75 -13.13
C ALA A 101 10.48 -10.72 -12.13
N ARG A 102 11.30 -9.79 -11.64
CA ARG A 102 10.89 -8.70 -10.74
C ARG A 102 9.89 -7.74 -11.41
N LEU A 103 10.10 -7.38 -12.68
CA LEU A 103 9.17 -6.55 -13.43
C LEU A 103 7.80 -7.22 -13.58
N LEU A 104 7.77 -8.49 -14.01
CA LEU A 104 6.52 -9.24 -14.18
C LEU A 104 5.80 -9.48 -12.86
N LEU A 105 6.55 -9.78 -11.80
CA LEU A 105 6.03 -9.88 -10.44
C LEU A 105 5.40 -8.55 -10.00
N GLY A 106 6.06 -7.43 -10.30
CA GLY A 106 5.53 -6.10 -10.06
C GLY A 106 4.21 -5.85 -10.80
N VAL A 107 4.08 -6.27 -12.06
CA VAL A 107 2.81 -6.16 -12.81
C VAL A 107 1.69 -6.90 -12.08
N ALA A 108 1.94 -8.12 -11.62
CA ALA A 108 0.96 -8.89 -10.85
C ALA A 108 0.55 -8.16 -9.56
N ILE A 109 1.51 -7.63 -8.79
CA ILE A 109 1.24 -6.85 -7.58
C ILE A 109 0.46 -5.56 -7.91
N GLY A 110 0.84 -4.84 -8.96
CA GLY A 110 0.16 -3.60 -9.38
C GLY A 110 -1.30 -3.83 -9.72
N ILE A 111 -1.63 -4.92 -10.41
CA ILE A 111 -3.02 -5.32 -10.64
C ILE A 111 -3.69 -5.66 -9.29
N ALA A 112 -3.00 -6.38 -8.38
CA ALA A 112 -3.55 -6.78 -7.09
C ALA A 112 -3.95 -5.59 -6.22
N VAL A 113 -3.09 -4.58 -6.12
CA VAL A 113 -3.31 -3.38 -5.28
C VAL A 113 -4.59 -2.62 -5.69
N VAL A 114 -4.98 -2.72 -6.97
CA VAL A 114 -6.22 -2.11 -7.47
C VAL A 114 -7.41 -3.07 -7.35
N VAL A 115 -7.25 -4.31 -7.85
CA VAL A 115 -8.38 -5.25 -8.01
C VAL A 115 -8.82 -5.84 -6.69
N VAL A 116 -7.89 -6.16 -5.77
CA VAL A 116 -8.22 -6.85 -4.53
C VAL A 116 -9.09 -6.00 -3.59
N PRO A 117 -8.76 -4.73 -3.29
CA PRO A 117 -9.65 -3.87 -2.51
C PRO A 117 -11.04 -3.69 -3.13
N VAL A 118 -11.11 -3.59 -4.47
CA VAL A 118 -12.40 -3.53 -5.19
C VAL A 118 -13.17 -4.84 -5.03
N TYR A 119 -12.51 -5.98 -5.18
CA TYR A 119 -13.13 -7.29 -4.98
C TYR A 119 -13.65 -7.45 -3.54
N VAL A 120 -12.86 -7.05 -2.55
CA VAL A 120 -13.28 -7.04 -1.13
C VAL A 120 -14.50 -6.14 -0.93
N ALA A 121 -14.45 -4.90 -1.42
CA ALA A 121 -15.53 -3.93 -1.26
C ALA A 121 -16.84 -4.36 -1.95
N GLU A 122 -16.75 -4.98 -3.12
CA GLU A 122 -17.92 -5.46 -3.89
C GLU A 122 -18.49 -6.79 -3.38
N SER A 123 -17.67 -7.63 -2.70
CA SER A 123 -18.06 -8.95 -2.19
C SER A 123 -18.39 -8.96 -0.70
N ALA A 124 -18.08 -7.90 0.03
CA ALA A 124 -18.28 -7.83 1.47
C ALA A 124 -19.71 -7.36 1.81
N PRO A 125 -20.36 -7.97 2.82
CA PRO A 125 -21.56 -7.41 3.40
C PRO A 125 -21.33 -5.97 3.88
N THR A 126 -22.33 -5.10 3.71
CA THR A 126 -22.22 -3.67 4.03
C THR A 126 -21.78 -3.41 5.47
N ALA A 127 -22.26 -4.21 6.42
CA ALA A 127 -21.95 -4.09 7.85
C ALA A 127 -20.48 -4.33 8.21
N VAL A 128 -19.72 -5.09 7.40
CA VAL A 128 -18.30 -5.47 7.69
C VAL A 128 -17.32 -5.03 6.62
N ARG A 129 -17.78 -4.32 5.60
CA ARG A 129 -16.97 -3.88 4.46
C ARG A 129 -15.73 -3.09 4.89
N GLY A 130 -15.89 -2.11 5.78
CA GLY A 130 -14.79 -1.30 6.31
C GLY A 130 -13.75 -2.15 7.05
N SER A 131 -14.20 -3.07 7.89
CA SER A 131 -13.31 -3.98 8.63
C SER A 131 -12.52 -4.91 7.69
N LEU A 132 -13.12 -5.37 6.59
CA LEU A 132 -12.44 -6.22 5.61
C LEU A 132 -11.43 -5.47 4.74
N LEU A 133 -11.69 -4.19 4.42
CA LEU A 133 -10.70 -3.34 3.78
C LEU A 133 -9.51 -3.05 4.70
N THR A 134 -9.78 -2.86 5.99
CA THR A 134 -8.73 -2.77 7.01
C THR A 134 -7.95 -4.08 7.14
N ALA A 135 -8.63 -5.24 7.09
CA ALA A 135 -7.98 -6.54 7.12
C ALA A 135 -6.98 -6.70 5.96
N TYR A 136 -7.27 -6.15 4.78
CA TYR A 136 -6.30 -6.11 3.67
C TYR A 136 -5.02 -5.36 4.04
N GLN A 137 -5.12 -4.19 4.68
CA GLN A 137 -3.95 -3.43 5.14
C GLN A 137 -3.17 -4.18 6.24
N VAL A 138 -3.89 -4.80 7.17
CA VAL A 138 -3.28 -5.64 8.22
C VAL A 138 -2.50 -6.82 7.60
N THR A 139 -3.07 -7.48 6.60
CA THR A 139 -2.41 -8.61 5.92
C THR A 139 -1.16 -8.19 5.14
N ILE A 140 -1.10 -6.96 4.61
CA ILE A 140 0.13 -6.40 4.04
C ILE A 140 1.22 -6.30 5.11
N LEU A 141 0.92 -5.72 6.29
CA LEU A 141 1.89 -5.62 7.38
C LEU A 141 2.35 -6.98 7.90
N VAL A 142 1.43 -7.94 8.03
CA VAL A 142 1.77 -9.34 8.35
C VAL A 142 2.73 -9.91 7.30
N GLY A 143 2.48 -9.67 6.02
CA GLY A 143 3.37 -10.06 4.94
C GLY A 143 4.77 -9.46 5.08
N ILE A 144 4.86 -8.16 5.42
CA ILE A 144 6.15 -7.49 5.64
C ILE A 144 6.91 -8.15 6.81
N ILE A 145 6.23 -8.42 7.92
CA ILE A 145 6.83 -9.10 9.07
C ILE A 145 7.35 -10.49 8.68
N LEU A 146 6.55 -11.27 7.95
CA LEU A 146 6.93 -12.60 7.48
C LEU A 146 8.13 -12.55 6.54
N GLY A 147 8.23 -11.58 5.62
CA GLY A 147 9.36 -11.47 4.70
C GLY A 147 10.67 -11.15 5.43
N TYR A 148 10.66 -10.27 6.44
CA TYR A 148 11.82 -10.03 7.28
C TYR A 148 12.19 -11.26 8.11
N LEU A 149 11.20 -11.94 8.69
CA LEU A 149 11.43 -13.14 9.50
C LEU A 149 12.06 -14.27 8.67
N VAL A 150 11.54 -14.51 7.47
CA VAL A 150 12.13 -15.49 6.55
C VAL A 150 13.54 -15.07 6.12
N GLY A 151 13.76 -13.78 5.85
CA GLY A 151 15.09 -13.23 5.58
C GLY A 151 16.07 -13.50 6.73
N TYR A 152 15.65 -13.27 7.97
CA TYR A 152 16.45 -13.56 9.17
C TYR A 152 16.75 -15.06 9.32
N LEU A 153 15.74 -15.92 9.21
CA LEU A 153 15.91 -17.38 9.39
C LEU A 153 16.83 -18.00 8.32
N LEU A 154 16.90 -17.41 7.13
CA LEU A 154 17.70 -17.91 6.02
C LEU A 154 19.02 -17.15 5.81
N ALA A 155 19.31 -16.14 6.62
CA ALA A 155 20.51 -15.30 6.51
C ALA A 155 21.79 -16.13 6.61
N GLY A 156 21.92 -16.96 7.64
CA GLY A 156 23.11 -17.79 7.87
C GLY A 156 23.41 -18.80 6.75
N ALA A 157 22.43 -19.10 5.88
CA ALA A 157 22.61 -19.98 4.74
C ALA A 157 22.85 -19.22 3.42
N HIS A 158 22.88 -17.88 3.43
CA HIS A 158 22.98 -17.02 2.23
C HIS A 158 21.96 -17.39 1.14
N ALA A 159 20.79 -17.90 1.55
CA ALA A 159 19.84 -18.62 0.72
C ALA A 159 18.80 -17.67 0.07
N TRP A 160 19.24 -16.60 -0.60
CA TRP A 160 18.35 -15.60 -1.22
C TRP A 160 17.34 -16.21 -2.20
N ARG A 161 17.69 -17.30 -2.89
CA ARG A 161 16.78 -18.02 -3.78
C ARG A 161 15.58 -18.55 -3.01
N TRP A 162 15.79 -19.08 -1.83
CA TRP A 162 14.70 -19.53 -0.95
C TRP A 162 13.89 -18.36 -0.41
N ILE A 163 14.52 -17.23 -0.06
CA ILE A 163 13.79 -16.03 0.38
C ILE A 163 12.81 -15.58 -0.70
N LEU A 164 13.24 -15.53 -1.98
CA LEU A 164 12.36 -15.18 -3.09
C LEU A 164 11.35 -16.29 -3.44
N GLY A 165 11.76 -17.57 -3.36
CA GLY A 165 10.91 -18.71 -3.71
C GLY A 165 9.77 -18.95 -2.71
N ILE A 166 10.01 -18.76 -1.42
CA ILE A 166 9.00 -18.86 -0.36
C ILE A 166 7.85 -17.87 -0.57
N ALA A 167 8.09 -16.75 -1.26
CA ALA A 167 7.05 -15.83 -1.69
C ALA A 167 5.91 -16.49 -2.46
N ALA A 168 6.17 -17.60 -3.15
CA ALA A 168 5.14 -18.36 -3.86
C ALA A 168 4.18 -19.12 -2.93
N ILE A 169 4.59 -19.46 -1.70
CA ILE A 169 3.80 -20.28 -0.79
C ILE A 169 2.44 -19.65 -0.45
N PRO A 170 2.35 -18.38 0.02
CA PRO A 170 1.06 -17.75 0.28
C PRO A 170 0.16 -17.74 -0.96
N ALA A 171 0.72 -17.49 -2.14
CA ALA A 171 -0.03 -17.50 -3.39
C ALA A 171 -0.60 -18.88 -3.72
N VAL A 172 0.20 -19.94 -3.61
CA VAL A 172 -0.23 -21.33 -3.85
C VAL A 172 -1.30 -21.75 -2.86
N VAL A 173 -1.18 -21.37 -1.59
CA VAL A 173 -2.18 -21.68 -0.55
C VAL A 173 -3.50 -20.95 -0.80
N LEU A 174 -3.47 -19.69 -1.25
CA LEU A 174 -4.67 -18.91 -1.50
C LEU A 174 -5.38 -19.26 -2.81
N LEU A 175 -4.68 -19.76 -3.82
CA LEU A 175 -5.24 -20.09 -5.13
C LEU A 175 -6.48 -21.01 -5.07
N PRO A 176 -6.47 -22.16 -4.38
CA PRO A 176 -7.63 -23.04 -4.29
C PRO A 176 -8.84 -22.36 -3.64
N LEU A 177 -8.62 -21.47 -2.69
CA LEU A 177 -9.68 -20.72 -2.03
C LEU A 177 -10.26 -19.68 -3.00
N LEU A 178 -9.43 -18.92 -3.68
CA LEU A 178 -9.84 -17.90 -4.66
C LEU A 178 -10.59 -18.51 -5.84
N ILE A 179 -10.18 -19.69 -6.33
CA ILE A 179 -10.86 -20.40 -7.43
C ILE A 179 -12.30 -20.78 -7.05
N ARG A 180 -12.57 -21.08 -5.77
CA ARG A 180 -13.91 -21.45 -5.28
C ARG A 180 -14.82 -20.25 -5.01
N MET A 181 -14.29 -19.03 -4.95
CA MET A 181 -15.07 -17.82 -4.69
C MET A 181 -15.96 -17.46 -5.91
N PRO A 182 -17.11 -16.81 -5.69
CA PRO A 182 -17.90 -16.22 -6.78
C PRO A 182 -17.22 -14.94 -7.31
N ASP A 183 -17.55 -14.52 -8.53
CA ASP A 183 -17.28 -13.17 -8.97
C ASP A 183 -18.31 -12.19 -8.37
N THR A 184 -18.10 -10.88 -8.52
CA THR A 184 -18.96 -9.87 -7.88
C THR A 184 -20.27 -9.67 -8.64
N ALA A 185 -21.36 -9.43 -7.92
CA ALA A 185 -22.67 -9.12 -8.53
C ALA A 185 -22.57 -7.88 -9.44
N ARG A 186 -21.78 -6.90 -9.03
CA ARG A 186 -21.52 -5.68 -9.79
C ARG A 186 -20.91 -5.95 -11.16
N TRP A 187 -19.92 -6.84 -11.24
CA TRP A 187 -19.33 -7.23 -12.52
C TRP A 187 -20.31 -7.99 -13.41
N TYR A 188 -21.12 -8.90 -12.83
CA TYR A 188 -22.14 -9.57 -13.60
C TYR A 188 -23.16 -8.61 -14.21
N LEU A 189 -23.60 -7.59 -13.44
CA LEU A 189 -24.51 -6.55 -13.96
C LEU A 189 -23.85 -5.71 -15.06
N LEU A 190 -22.58 -5.35 -14.94
CA LEU A 190 -21.80 -4.68 -16.00
C LEU A 190 -21.78 -5.50 -17.31
N LYS A 191 -21.88 -6.82 -17.23
CA LYS A 191 -21.92 -7.73 -18.38
C LYS A 191 -23.33 -8.10 -18.83
N GLY A 192 -24.38 -7.50 -18.24
CA GLY A 192 -25.77 -7.81 -18.53
C GLY A 192 -26.24 -9.19 -17.99
N ARG A 193 -25.45 -9.82 -17.12
CA ARG A 193 -25.71 -11.17 -16.58
C ARG A 193 -26.47 -11.11 -15.26
N VAL A 194 -27.73 -10.66 -15.32
CA VAL A 194 -28.56 -10.39 -14.13
C VAL A 194 -28.76 -11.63 -13.24
N GLU A 195 -29.03 -12.82 -13.85
CA GLU A 195 -29.23 -14.05 -13.08
C GLU A 195 -27.98 -14.51 -12.32
N ASP A 196 -26.79 -14.28 -12.89
CA ASP A 196 -25.54 -14.58 -12.21
C ASP A 196 -25.26 -13.59 -11.09
N ALA A 197 -25.63 -12.31 -11.27
CA ALA A 197 -25.57 -11.29 -10.24
C ALA A 197 -26.47 -11.65 -9.05
N ARG A 198 -27.72 -12.06 -9.33
CA ARG A 198 -28.68 -12.52 -8.32
C ARG A 198 -28.12 -13.71 -7.52
N ARG A 199 -27.57 -14.72 -8.21
CA ARG A 199 -26.95 -15.89 -7.58
C ARG A 199 -25.73 -15.50 -6.72
N ALA A 200 -24.93 -14.54 -7.17
CA ALA A 200 -23.77 -14.09 -6.42
C ALA A 200 -24.18 -13.40 -5.12
N LEU A 201 -25.17 -12.49 -5.16
CA LEU A 201 -25.70 -11.80 -3.97
C LEU A 201 -26.33 -12.79 -2.98
N SER A 202 -27.19 -13.70 -3.46
CA SER A 202 -27.84 -14.69 -2.59
C SER A 202 -26.84 -15.64 -1.90
N ARG A 203 -25.63 -15.82 -2.45
CA ARG A 203 -24.56 -16.60 -1.80
C ARG A 203 -23.85 -15.84 -0.70
N VAL A 204 -23.72 -14.53 -0.85
CA VAL A 204 -23.00 -13.65 0.10
C VAL A 204 -23.93 -13.19 1.22
N GLU A 205 -25.15 -12.77 0.89
CA GLU A 205 -26.18 -12.27 1.82
C GLU A 205 -27.53 -12.97 1.56
N PRO A 206 -27.74 -14.20 2.04
CA PRO A 206 -28.99 -14.96 1.78
C PRO A 206 -30.24 -14.31 2.36
N ASP A 207 -30.11 -13.50 3.43
CA ASP A 207 -31.21 -12.88 4.15
C ASP A 207 -31.54 -11.46 3.64
N ALA A 208 -30.79 -10.94 2.66
CA ALA A 208 -30.99 -9.59 2.12
C ALA A 208 -32.05 -9.55 1.02
N ASP A 209 -32.67 -8.39 0.83
CA ASP A 209 -33.51 -8.14 -0.36
C ASP A 209 -32.64 -8.00 -1.60
N VAL A 210 -32.44 -9.12 -2.27
CA VAL A 210 -31.57 -9.23 -3.45
C VAL A 210 -32.03 -8.32 -4.59
N GLU A 211 -33.35 -8.13 -4.79
CA GLU A 211 -33.88 -7.28 -5.88
C GLU A 211 -33.61 -5.80 -5.61
N SER A 212 -33.79 -5.35 -4.37
CA SER A 212 -33.43 -3.99 -3.96
C SER A 212 -31.95 -3.72 -4.17
N GLN A 213 -31.07 -4.64 -3.72
CA GLN A 213 -29.62 -4.50 -3.90
C GLN A 213 -29.21 -4.48 -5.38
N LEU A 214 -29.80 -5.33 -6.21
CA LEU A 214 -29.54 -5.34 -7.67
C LEU A 214 -29.92 -3.98 -8.29
N THR A 215 -31.03 -3.41 -7.88
CA THR A 215 -31.50 -2.11 -8.36
C THR A 215 -30.54 -0.99 -7.94
N GLU A 216 -30.12 -0.98 -6.68
CA GLU A 216 -29.14 -0.01 -6.15
C GLU A 216 -27.81 -0.08 -6.90
N ILE A 217 -27.28 -1.29 -7.11
CA ILE A 217 -26.04 -1.48 -7.88
C ILE A 217 -26.20 -1.01 -9.32
N ALA A 218 -27.35 -1.29 -9.97
CA ALA A 218 -27.60 -0.87 -11.34
C ALA A 218 -27.67 0.66 -11.48
N VAL A 219 -28.28 1.34 -10.52
CA VAL A 219 -28.32 2.82 -10.47
C VAL A 219 -26.90 3.37 -10.28
N ALA A 220 -26.15 2.86 -9.29
CA ALA A 220 -24.79 3.30 -9.02
C ALA A 220 -23.84 3.12 -10.23
N LEU A 221 -24.03 2.03 -11.00
CA LEU A 221 -23.24 1.80 -12.23
C LEU A 221 -23.51 2.83 -13.33
N LYS A 222 -24.74 3.32 -13.45
CA LYS A 222 -25.07 4.39 -14.42
C LYS A 222 -24.40 5.70 -14.03
N ASP A 223 -24.40 6.04 -12.75
CA ASP A 223 -23.80 7.27 -12.25
C ASP A 223 -22.26 7.25 -12.41
N GLU A 224 -21.59 6.15 -12.07
CA GLU A 224 -20.14 6.04 -12.19
C GLU A 224 -19.61 6.08 -13.63
N GLY A 225 -20.37 5.55 -14.59
CA GLY A 225 -20.00 5.58 -16.01
C GLY A 225 -19.92 6.97 -16.62
N SER A 226 -20.39 8.01 -15.91
CA SER A 226 -20.42 9.40 -16.38
C SER A 226 -19.16 10.22 -16.07
N GLY A 227 -18.28 9.77 -15.16
CA GLY A 227 -17.09 10.52 -14.74
C GLY A 227 -15.96 10.51 -15.78
N LYS A 228 -15.39 11.68 -16.07
CA LYS A 228 -14.27 11.84 -17.00
C LYS A 228 -13.03 12.39 -16.28
N VAL A 229 -11.83 11.89 -16.64
CA VAL A 229 -10.55 12.41 -16.13
C VAL A 229 -10.42 13.93 -16.39
N SER A 230 -10.95 14.42 -17.51
CA SER A 230 -10.92 15.85 -17.83
C SER A 230 -11.69 16.72 -16.84
N GLU A 231 -12.64 16.17 -16.08
CA GLU A 231 -13.36 16.91 -15.03
C GLU A 231 -12.46 17.14 -13.81
N MET A 232 -11.58 16.19 -13.50
CA MET A 232 -10.68 16.28 -12.35
C MET A 232 -9.65 17.42 -12.48
N ILE A 233 -9.23 17.73 -13.73
CA ILE A 233 -8.25 18.80 -14.02
C ILE A 233 -8.91 20.17 -14.23
N ARG A 234 -10.23 20.26 -14.06
CA ARG A 234 -10.99 21.52 -14.18
C ARG A 234 -11.61 21.91 -12.84
N ARG A 235 -11.98 23.18 -12.69
CA ARG A 235 -12.80 23.59 -11.56
C ARG A 235 -14.18 22.94 -11.66
N PRO A 236 -14.77 22.50 -10.55
CA PRO A 236 -14.35 22.74 -9.15
C PRO A 236 -13.35 21.70 -8.58
N TYR A 237 -13.13 20.55 -9.25
CA TYR A 237 -12.40 19.42 -8.67
C TYR A 237 -10.88 19.52 -8.72
N LEU A 238 -10.31 20.47 -9.47
CA LEU A 238 -8.84 20.63 -9.60
C LEU A 238 -8.13 20.69 -8.24
N ARG A 239 -8.71 21.38 -7.25
CA ARG A 239 -8.09 21.51 -5.91
C ARG A 239 -8.04 20.17 -5.18
N ALA A 240 -9.13 19.41 -5.21
CA ALA A 240 -9.17 18.06 -4.65
C ALA A 240 -8.14 17.14 -5.34
N THR A 241 -8.05 17.24 -6.67
CA THR A 241 -7.09 16.46 -7.46
C THR A 241 -5.65 16.81 -7.10
N VAL A 242 -5.30 18.10 -7.05
CA VAL A 242 -3.95 18.53 -6.65
C VAL A 242 -3.62 18.07 -5.23
N PHE A 243 -4.56 18.23 -4.29
CA PHE A 243 -4.36 17.78 -2.92
C PHE A 243 -4.09 16.27 -2.84
N VAL A 244 -4.91 15.45 -3.51
CA VAL A 244 -4.80 13.98 -3.50
C VAL A 244 -3.51 13.52 -4.19
N VAL A 245 -3.11 14.14 -5.31
CA VAL A 245 -1.84 13.86 -6.00
C VAL A 245 -0.65 14.20 -5.12
N VAL A 246 -0.63 15.39 -4.54
CA VAL A 246 0.48 15.85 -3.68
C VAL A 246 0.55 14.98 -2.43
N LEU A 247 -0.59 14.69 -1.79
CA LEU A 247 -0.63 13.82 -0.62
C LEU A 247 -0.11 12.42 -0.94
N GLY A 248 -0.55 11.80 -2.04
CA GLY A 248 -0.09 10.48 -2.48
C GLY A 248 1.41 10.44 -2.77
N PHE A 249 1.96 11.51 -3.36
CA PHE A 249 3.40 11.64 -3.61
C PHE A 249 4.18 11.77 -2.29
N LEU A 250 3.74 12.67 -1.41
CA LEU A 250 4.39 12.94 -0.13
C LEU A 250 4.45 11.71 0.77
N VAL A 251 3.40 10.88 0.79
CA VAL A 251 3.38 9.62 1.56
C VAL A 251 4.59 8.74 1.28
N GLN A 252 5.05 8.69 0.04
CA GLN A 252 6.16 7.81 -0.33
C GLN A 252 7.51 8.50 -0.29
N ILE A 253 7.57 9.75 -0.73
CA ILE A 253 8.82 10.47 -0.84
C ILE A 253 9.41 10.83 0.55
N THR A 254 8.61 10.78 1.62
CA THR A 254 9.08 10.92 3.01
C THR A 254 9.91 9.75 3.51
N GLY A 255 10.07 8.66 2.74
CA GLY A 255 11.09 7.64 2.97
C GLY A 255 10.60 6.32 3.57
N ILE A 256 9.28 6.09 3.72
CA ILE A 256 8.76 4.82 4.29
C ILE A 256 9.31 3.59 3.56
N ASN A 257 9.29 3.58 2.23
CA ASN A 257 9.78 2.45 1.47
C ASN A 257 11.30 2.35 1.41
N ALA A 258 12.03 3.47 1.63
CA ALA A 258 13.46 3.40 1.87
C ALA A 258 13.76 2.56 3.13
N ILE A 259 13.04 2.85 4.22
CA ILE A 259 13.21 2.10 5.46
C ILE A 259 12.82 0.63 5.25
N ILE A 260 11.73 0.32 4.51
CA ILE A 260 11.32 -1.07 4.28
C ILE A 260 12.32 -1.81 3.38
N TYR A 261 12.68 -1.26 2.21
CA TYR A 261 13.54 -1.96 1.24
C TYR A 261 15.01 -2.05 1.67
N TYR A 262 15.48 -1.09 2.44
CA TYR A 262 16.89 -0.92 2.75
C TYR A 262 17.21 -0.96 4.25
N SER A 263 16.26 -1.45 5.11
CA SER A 263 16.48 -1.62 6.54
C SER A 263 17.83 -2.24 6.90
N PRO A 264 18.25 -3.37 6.32
CA PRO A 264 19.53 -3.97 6.69
C PRO A 264 20.70 -3.00 6.44
N THR A 265 20.68 -2.27 5.34
CA THR A 265 21.72 -1.28 5.02
C THR A 265 21.68 -0.09 5.99
N ILE A 266 20.50 0.42 6.31
CA ILE A 266 20.32 1.53 7.28
C ILE A 266 20.83 1.10 8.66
N PHE A 267 20.47 -0.09 9.12
CA PHE A 267 20.93 -0.61 10.41
C PHE A 267 22.45 -0.84 10.42
N ALA A 268 23.03 -1.38 9.33
CA ALA A 268 24.47 -1.55 9.21
C ALA A 268 25.22 -0.21 9.26
N GLU A 269 24.75 0.80 8.54
CA GLU A 269 25.32 2.16 8.57
C GLU A 269 25.22 2.84 9.96
N MET A 270 24.22 2.48 10.77
CA MET A 270 24.14 2.89 12.19
C MET A 270 25.13 2.16 13.09
N GLY A 271 25.80 1.10 12.61
CA GLY A 271 26.73 0.29 13.39
C GLY A 271 26.11 -0.96 14.02
N PHE A 272 24.92 -1.39 13.58
CA PHE A 272 24.37 -2.68 13.95
C PHE A 272 25.04 -3.81 13.16
N HIS A 273 25.32 -4.93 13.84
CA HIS A 273 25.98 -6.09 13.25
C HIS A 273 25.25 -7.39 13.58
N GLY A 274 25.38 -8.37 12.68
CA GLY A 274 24.78 -9.70 12.82
C GLY A 274 23.35 -9.80 12.29
N ASP A 275 22.97 -11.00 11.91
CA ASP A 275 21.72 -11.28 11.18
C ASP A 275 20.46 -10.83 11.91
N PHE A 276 20.43 -11.03 13.26
CA PHE A 276 19.28 -10.58 14.04
C PHE A 276 19.13 -9.07 14.02
N ALA A 277 20.23 -8.32 14.13
CA ALA A 277 20.17 -6.86 14.15
C ALA A 277 19.76 -6.30 12.76
N LEU A 278 20.24 -6.91 11.67
CA LEU A 278 20.01 -6.43 10.32
C LEU A 278 18.65 -6.86 9.74
N LEU A 279 18.14 -8.04 10.13
CA LEU A 279 16.93 -8.63 9.55
C LEU A 279 15.83 -8.90 10.58
N GLY A 280 16.19 -9.28 11.81
CA GLY A 280 15.23 -9.56 12.88
C GLY A 280 14.63 -8.30 13.50
N LEU A 281 15.45 -7.27 13.79
CA LEU A 281 14.95 -6.01 14.35
C LEU A 281 13.95 -5.29 13.44
N PRO A 282 14.13 -5.23 12.11
CA PRO A 282 13.09 -4.69 11.21
C PRO A 282 11.74 -5.39 11.34
N ALA A 283 11.70 -6.71 11.58
CA ALA A 283 10.44 -7.41 11.82
C ALA A 283 9.73 -6.91 13.10
N LEU A 284 10.48 -6.68 14.18
CA LEU A 284 9.95 -6.13 15.43
C LEU A 284 9.45 -4.69 15.25
N VAL A 285 10.16 -3.88 14.48
CA VAL A 285 9.73 -2.51 14.12
C VAL A 285 8.39 -2.55 13.37
N GLN A 286 8.21 -3.46 12.44
CA GLN A 286 6.94 -3.60 11.71
C GLN A 286 5.81 -4.14 12.59
N LEU A 287 6.11 -4.96 13.60
CA LEU A 287 5.13 -5.41 14.60
C LEU A 287 4.60 -4.22 15.42
N ALA A 288 5.47 -3.27 15.80
CA ALA A 288 5.03 -2.04 16.43
C ALA A 288 4.22 -1.16 15.46
N GLY A 289 4.58 -1.09 14.18
CA GLY A 289 3.80 -0.45 13.13
C GLY A 289 2.39 -1.04 12.98
N LEU A 290 2.27 -2.36 13.04
CA LEU A 290 0.98 -3.06 13.04
C LEU A 290 0.12 -2.65 14.25
N SER A 291 0.73 -2.57 15.44
CA SER A 291 0.04 -2.09 16.64
C SER A 291 -0.45 -0.64 16.48
N ALA A 292 0.36 0.21 15.84
CA ALA A 292 -0.01 1.61 15.57
C ALA A 292 -1.23 1.73 14.62
N VAL A 293 -1.36 0.84 13.64
CA VAL A 293 -2.56 0.78 12.77
C VAL A 293 -3.81 0.50 13.60
N PHE A 294 -3.77 -0.49 14.50
CA PHE A 294 -4.92 -0.77 15.37
C PHE A 294 -5.25 0.42 16.27
N VAL A 295 -4.25 1.06 16.89
CA VAL A 295 -4.46 2.27 17.70
C VAL A 295 -5.09 3.38 16.86
N SER A 296 -4.62 3.61 15.64
CA SER A 296 -5.19 4.60 14.71
C SER A 296 -6.67 4.31 14.43
N LEU A 297 -7.01 3.06 14.11
CA LEU A 297 -8.38 2.65 13.79
C LEU A 297 -9.36 2.89 14.95
N PHE A 298 -8.96 2.59 16.19
CA PHE A 298 -9.80 2.86 17.38
C PHE A 298 -9.87 4.34 17.74
N SER A 299 -8.90 5.13 17.29
CA SER A 299 -8.78 6.54 17.64
C SER A 299 -9.41 7.48 16.62
N VAL A 300 -9.52 7.06 15.35
CA VAL A 300 -9.90 7.94 14.24
C VAL A 300 -11.30 8.52 14.36
N ASP A 301 -12.25 7.73 14.87
CA ASP A 301 -13.61 8.21 15.06
C ASP A 301 -13.76 9.10 16.30
N ARG A 302 -12.83 9.03 17.26
CA ARG A 302 -12.80 9.87 18.46
C ARG A 302 -12.03 11.16 18.25
N LEU A 303 -10.85 11.11 17.65
CA LEU A 303 -9.96 12.25 17.51
C LEU A 303 -10.16 13.02 16.18
N GLY A 304 -10.62 12.34 15.13
CA GLY A 304 -10.74 12.90 13.78
C GLY A 304 -9.57 12.51 12.88
N ARG A 305 -9.80 12.66 11.58
CA ARG A 305 -8.82 12.23 10.56
C ARG A 305 -7.60 13.15 10.52
N ARG A 306 -7.82 14.45 10.53
CA ARG A 306 -6.75 15.47 10.42
C ARG A 306 -5.80 15.49 11.62
N PRO A 307 -6.25 15.47 12.89
CA PRO A 307 -5.36 15.41 14.06
C PRO A 307 -4.48 14.16 14.07
N ILE A 308 -5.03 12.99 13.76
CA ILE A 308 -4.27 11.73 13.70
C ILE A 308 -3.20 11.80 12.61
N LEU A 309 -3.55 12.29 11.43
CA LEU A 309 -2.60 12.44 10.33
C LEU A 309 -1.47 13.40 10.71
N LEU A 310 -1.77 14.56 11.27
CA LEU A 310 -0.77 15.55 11.71
C LEU A 310 0.12 15.02 12.83
N SER A 311 -0.45 14.32 13.82
CA SER A 311 0.35 13.75 14.93
C SER A 311 1.31 12.66 14.42
N GLY A 312 0.87 11.81 13.48
CA GLY A 312 1.76 10.83 12.84
C GLY A 312 2.91 11.51 12.08
N ILE A 313 2.62 12.58 11.34
CA ILE A 313 3.67 13.36 10.63
C ILE A 313 4.64 14.01 11.62
N VAL A 314 4.18 14.55 12.75
CA VAL A 314 5.06 15.10 13.79
C VAL A 314 5.98 14.03 14.36
N MET A 315 5.45 12.83 14.63
CA MET A 315 6.28 11.69 15.07
C MET A 315 7.37 11.36 14.04
N MET A 316 7.05 11.37 12.75
CA MET A 316 8.04 11.17 11.68
C MET A 316 9.09 12.29 11.64
N ILE A 317 8.71 13.56 11.78
CA ILE A 317 9.66 14.69 11.84
C ILE A 317 10.65 14.52 13.00
N VAL A 318 10.16 14.16 14.19
CA VAL A 318 11.00 13.90 15.36
C VAL A 318 11.94 12.70 15.11
N ALA A 319 11.43 11.66 14.48
CA ALA A 319 12.21 10.48 14.11
C ALA A 319 13.33 10.83 13.11
N ASP A 320 13.01 11.55 12.03
CA ASP A 320 13.99 11.98 11.03
C ASP A 320 15.06 12.87 11.63
N ALA A 321 14.69 13.82 12.51
CA ALA A 321 15.64 14.67 13.23
C ALA A 321 16.56 13.85 14.16
N THR A 322 15.99 12.86 14.86
CA THR A 322 16.76 11.94 15.70
C THR A 322 17.76 11.14 14.87
N LEU A 323 17.33 10.55 13.76
CA LEU A 323 18.19 9.78 12.86
C LEU A 323 19.28 10.66 12.22
N MET A 324 18.94 11.87 11.79
CA MET A 324 19.92 12.83 11.28
C MET A 324 21.04 13.10 12.31
N VAL A 325 20.70 13.33 13.57
CA VAL A 325 21.68 13.56 14.65
C VAL A 325 22.53 12.31 14.92
N ILE A 326 21.92 11.13 14.93
CA ILE A 326 22.64 9.85 15.14
C ILE A 326 23.66 9.61 14.03
N PHE A 327 23.27 9.77 12.78
CA PHE A 327 24.18 9.60 11.65
C PHE A 327 25.26 10.69 11.54
N ALA A 328 25.01 11.88 12.08
CA ALA A 328 26.01 12.94 12.14
C ALA A 328 27.07 12.72 13.24
N ASN A 329 26.70 12.01 14.32
CA ASN A 329 27.56 11.75 15.46
C ASN A 329 28.07 10.29 15.43
N SER A 330 29.28 10.07 14.94
CA SER A 330 29.92 8.75 14.79
C SER A 330 30.24 8.03 16.12
N SER A 331 29.70 8.46 17.26
CA SER A 331 29.94 7.84 18.57
C SER A 331 28.99 6.64 18.76
N GLY A 332 29.54 5.44 18.91
CA GLY A 332 28.82 4.16 19.05
C GLY A 332 27.79 4.04 20.19
N SER A 333 27.49 5.13 20.91
CA SER A 333 26.45 5.22 21.95
C SER A 333 25.03 5.46 21.38
N GLY A 334 24.89 5.59 20.06
CA GLY A 334 23.63 5.96 19.40
C GLY A 334 22.70 4.81 18.98
N LEU A 335 23.11 3.54 19.14
CA LEU A 335 22.33 2.39 18.61
C LEU A 335 20.89 2.33 19.13
N VAL A 336 20.70 2.51 20.44
CA VAL A 336 19.35 2.49 21.04
C VAL A 336 18.48 3.63 20.53
N LEU A 337 19.06 4.83 20.44
CA LEU A 337 18.36 6.01 19.91
C LEU A 337 18.09 5.89 18.40
N GLY A 338 19.03 5.29 17.64
CA GLY A 338 18.85 5.01 16.21
C GLY A 338 17.72 4.03 15.97
N PHE A 339 17.69 2.93 16.74
CA PHE A 339 16.56 1.99 16.72
C PHE A 339 15.24 2.68 17.10
N GLY A 340 15.25 3.48 18.16
CA GLY A 340 14.10 4.28 18.60
C GLY A 340 13.61 5.25 17.53
N GLY A 341 14.52 5.87 16.77
CA GLY A 341 14.20 6.75 15.64
C GLY A 341 13.48 5.98 14.52
N ILE A 342 14.01 4.85 14.08
CA ILE A 342 13.34 4.00 13.07
C ILE A 342 11.98 3.51 13.57
N LEU A 343 11.91 3.07 14.84
CA LEU A 343 10.66 2.64 15.46
C LEU A 343 9.62 3.75 15.47
N LEU A 344 10.00 4.94 15.91
CA LEU A 344 9.12 6.12 15.97
C LEU A 344 8.64 6.53 14.58
N PHE A 345 9.51 6.46 13.56
CA PHE A 345 9.16 6.73 12.18
C PHE A 345 8.06 5.77 11.68
N ILE A 346 8.27 4.47 11.84
CA ILE A 346 7.32 3.43 11.39
C ILE A 346 5.99 3.53 12.14
N VAL A 347 6.04 3.77 13.45
CA VAL A 347 4.83 3.97 14.27
C VAL A 347 4.09 5.23 13.81
N GLY A 348 4.79 6.35 13.65
CA GLY A 348 4.20 7.62 13.17
C GLY A 348 3.59 7.50 11.78
N PHE A 349 4.29 6.84 10.85
CA PHE A 349 3.78 6.58 9.52
C PHE A 349 2.50 5.73 9.54
N ASN A 350 2.50 4.60 10.23
CA ASN A 350 1.35 3.69 10.27
C ASN A 350 0.17 4.28 11.07
N PHE A 351 0.44 5.09 12.09
CA PHE A 351 -0.59 5.80 12.83
C PHE A 351 -1.27 6.88 11.99
N GLY A 352 -0.51 7.65 11.21
CA GLY A 352 -0.99 8.76 10.39
C GLY A 352 -1.24 8.38 8.93
N PHE A 353 -0.19 8.41 8.11
CA PHE A 353 -0.28 8.22 6.65
C PHE A 353 -0.82 6.84 6.26
N GLY A 354 -0.27 5.78 6.83
CA GLY A 354 -0.62 4.40 6.45
C GLY A 354 -2.11 4.09 6.64
N SER A 355 -2.72 4.67 7.66
CA SER A 355 -4.14 4.42 7.99
C SER A 355 -5.11 5.35 7.23
N LEU A 356 -4.73 6.61 6.93
CA LEU A 356 -5.70 7.66 6.60
C LEU A 356 -5.63 8.19 5.17
N VAL A 357 -4.52 8.02 4.48
CA VAL A 357 -4.33 8.61 3.15
C VAL A 357 -5.39 8.13 2.14
N TRP A 358 -5.72 6.85 2.16
CA TRP A 358 -6.74 6.27 1.29
C TRP A 358 -8.16 6.74 1.62
N VAL A 359 -8.42 7.10 2.88
CA VAL A 359 -9.69 7.70 3.31
C VAL A 359 -9.89 9.04 2.62
N TYR A 360 -8.86 9.91 2.64
CA TYR A 360 -8.92 11.20 1.93
C TYR A 360 -9.14 11.05 0.43
N ALA A 361 -8.52 10.06 -0.22
CA ALA A 361 -8.75 9.80 -1.64
C ALA A 361 -10.21 9.43 -1.93
N GLY A 362 -10.81 8.61 -1.06
CA GLY A 362 -12.21 8.18 -1.18
C GLY A 362 -13.23 9.27 -0.86
N GLU A 363 -12.93 10.16 0.09
CA GLU A 363 -13.84 11.20 0.57
C GLU A 363 -13.75 12.52 -0.25
N SER A 364 -12.64 12.76 -0.98
CA SER A 364 -12.43 14.03 -1.69
C SER A 364 -13.20 14.18 -3.00
N PHE A 365 -13.83 13.13 -3.50
CA PHE A 365 -14.50 13.13 -4.80
C PHE A 365 -15.94 12.62 -4.72
N PRO A 366 -16.85 13.13 -5.58
CA PRO A 366 -18.18 12.55 -5.73
C PRO A 366 -18.10 11.12 -6.26
N SER A 367 -19.15 10.33 -6.06
CA SER A 367 -19.22 8.89 -6.39
C SER A 367 -18.69 8.57 -7.79
N ARG A 368 -19.09 9.38 -8.79
CA ARG A 368 -18.68 9.22 -10.21
C ARG A 368 -17.18 9.42 -10.47
N LEU A 369 -16.46 10.19 -9.65
CA LEU A 369 -15.02 10.47 -9.78
C LEU A 369 -14.15 9.76 -8.75
N ARG A 370 -14.74 9.11 -7.76
CA ARG A 370 -14.02 8.49 -6.62
C ARG A 370 -13.01 7.44 -7.07
N SER A 371 -13.40 6.57 -7.98
CA SER A 371 -12.52 5.54 -8.53
C SER A 371 -11.32 6.14 -9.29
N LEU A 372 -11.57 7.19 -10.09
CA LEU A 372 -10.53 7.94 -10.78
C LEU A 372 -9.60 8.65 -9.79
N GLY A 373 -10.14 9.26 -8.74
CA GLY A 373 -9.38 9.92 -7.67
C GLY A 373 -8.42 8.97 -6.97
N SER A 374 -8.90 7.78 -6.60
CA SER A 374 -8.06 6.73 -6.00
C SER A 374 -6.98 6.24 -6.97
N SER A 375 -7.28 6.10 -8.25
CA SER A 375 -6.31 5.69 -9.28
C SER A 375 -5.21 6.73 -9.49
N VAL A 376 -5.57 8.01 -9.54
CA VAL A 376 -4.61 9.12 -9.68
C VAL A 376 -3.70 9.19 -8.45
N MET A 377 -4.26 9.05 -7.24
CA MET A 377 -3.48 8.99 -6.02
C MET A 377 -2.51 7.81 -6.02
N LEU A 378 -2.98 6.61 -6.39
CA LEU A 378 -2.14 5.41 -6.45
C LEU A 378 -0.97 5.61 -7.43
N THR A 379 -1.23 6.17 -8.60
CA THR A 379 -0.17 6.46 -9.59
C THR A 379 0.88 7.42 -9.02
N SER A 380 0.44 8.48 -8.33
CA SER A 380 1.32 9.43 -7.67
C SER A 380 2.15 8.76 -6.56
N THR A 381 1.52 7.93 -5.75
CA THR A 381 2.15 7.12 -4.69
C THR A 381 3.23 6.20 -5.26
N LEU A 382 2.91 5.43 -6.31
CA LEU A 382 3.86 4.53 -6.95
C LEU A 382 5.01 5.28 -7.63
N THR A 383 4.76 6.48 -8.16
CA THR A 383 5.82 7.34 -8.73
C THR A 383 6.81 7.76 -7.64
N GLY A 384 6.31 8.24 -6.49
CA GLY A 384 7.17 8.55 -5.34
C GLY A 384 7.96 7.32 -4.86
N ASN A 385 7.30 6.15 -4.79
CA ASN A 385 7.96 4.90 -4.45
C ASN A 385 9.09 4.52 -5.43
N ALA A 386 8.87 4.66 -6.73
CA ALA A 386 9.88 4.36 -7.74
C ALA A 386 11.12 5.26 -7.60
N LEU A 387 10.93 6.54 -7.29
CA LEU A 387 12.04 7.46 -7.03
C LEU A 387 12.85 7.02 -5.82
N ILE A 388 12.19 6.72 -4.70
CA ILE A 388 12.86 6.26 -3.48
C ILE A 388 13.59 4.93 -3.73
N ALA A 389 12.91 3.93 -4.30
CA ALA A 389 13.50 2.63 -4.57
C ALA A 389 14.73 2.73 -5.51
N GLY A 390 14.67 3.64 -6.49
CA GLY A 390 15.68 3.77 -7.52
C GLY A 390 16.86 4.68 -7.20
N PHE A 391 16.80 5.46 -6.12
CA PHE A 391 17.84 6.45 -5.83
C PHE A 391 18.33 6.45 -4.37
N PHE A 392 17.75 5.64 -3.49
CA PHE A 392 18.07 5.66 -2.06
C PHE A 392 19.52 5.33 -1.77
N LEU A 393 20.07 4.25 -2.34
CA LEU A 393 21.47 3.86 -2.11
C LEU A 393 22.43 4.90 -2.69
N THR A 394 22.13 5.45 -3.86
CA THR A 394 22.88 6.55 -4.44
C THR A 394 22.85 7.80 -3.55
N MET A 395 21.68 8.16 -3.01
CA MET A 395 21.56 9.26 -2.04
C MET A 395 22.38 8.96 -0.78
N LEU A 396 22.33 7.72 -0.27
CA LEU A 396 23.09 7.33 0.92
C LEU A 396 24.59 7.44 0.69
N GLN A 397 25.08 7.07 -0.49
CA GLN A 397 26.50 7.19 -0.85
C GLN A 397 26.94 8.66 -1.02
N LEU A 398 26.09 9.53 -1.58
CA LEU A 398 26.44 10.92 -1.86
C LEU A 398 26.29 11.83 -0.65
N LEU A 399 25.23 11.64 0.15
CA LEU A 399 24.85 12.54 1.25
C LEU A 399 25.19 11.97 2.64
N GLY A 400 25.51 10.66 2.71
CA GLY A 400 25.58 9.92 3.97
C GLY A 400 24.21 9.78 4.65
N GLY A 401 24.16 9.00 5.73
CA GLY A 401 22.92 8.78 6.47
C GLY A 401 22.29 10.08 7.00
N ALA A 402 23.10 10.97 7.57
CA ALA A 402 22.63 12.25 8.08
C ALA A 402 21.97 13.12 6.99
N GLY A 403 22.59 13.21 5.81
CA GLY A 403 22.04 13.96 4.68
C GLY A 403 20.75 13.38 4.15
N VAL A 404 20.64 12.05 4.07
CA VAL A 404 19.41 11.38 3.62
C VAL A 404 18.24 11.66 4.58
N PHE A 405 18.44 11.51 5.90
CA PHE A 405 17.39 11.79 6.87
C PHE A 405 17.09 13.30 7.01
N ALA A 406 18.06 14.18 6.72
CA ALA A 406 17.78 15.61 6.58
C ALA A 406 16.84 15.91 5.40
N VAL A 407 17.03 15.24 4.25
CA VAL A 407 16.12 15.34 3.08
C VAL A 407 14.74 14.79 3.42
N PHE A 408 14.65 13.60 4.02
CA PHE A 408 13.36 13.02 4.41
C PHE A 408 12.64 13.90 5.44
N GLY A 409 13.33 14.37 6.47
CA GLY A 409 12.78 15.29 7.46
C GLY A 409 12.27 16.59 6.84
N GLY A 410 13.02 17.17 5.90
CA GLY A 410 12.57 18.35 5.15
C GLY A 410 11.29 18.09 4.35
N LEU A 411 11.20 16.94 3.66
CA LEU A 411 9.99 16.53 2.93
C LEU A 411 8.83 16.21 3.87
N THR A 412 9.09 15.64 5.05
CA THR A 412 8.09 15.39 6.08
C THR A 412 7.55 16.69 6.68
N VAL A 413 8.40 17.71 6.85
CA VAL A 413 7.98 19.07 7.24
C VAL A 413 7.10 19.70 6.15
N VAL A 414 7.47 19.56 4.87
CA VAL A 414 6.61 20.01 3.76
C VAL A 414 5.25 19.30 3.80
N ALA A 415 5.25 17.97 4.02
CA ALA A 415 4.03 17.21 4.17
C ALA A 415 3.17 17.70 5.34
N PHE A 416 3.78 18.05 6.48
CA PHE A 416 3.07 18.66 7.60
C PHE A 416 2.34 19.95 7.20
N PHE A 417 3.04 20.86 6.54
CA PHE A 417 2.44 22.15 6.13
C PHE A 417 1.35 21.96 5.06
N VAL A 418 1.52 21.03 4.12
CA VAL A 418 0.50 20.70 3.12
C VAL A 418 -0.76 20.15 3.80
N VAL A 419 -0.61 19.20 4.70
CA VAL A 419 -1.74 18.60 5.44
C VAL A 419 -2.38 19.65 6.35
N TYR A 420 -1.57 20.40 7.10
CA TYR A 420 -2.06 21.46 7.99
C TYR A 420 -2.87 22.52 7.26
N ARG A 421 -2.46 22.90 6.06
CA ARG A 421 -3.09 23.99 5.31
C ARG A 421 -4.26 23.55 4.46
N TYR A 422 -4.25 22.34 3.92
CA TYR A 422 -5.18 21.91 2.87
C TYR A 422 -6.04 20.71 3.23
N ALA A 423 -5.67 19.86 4.20
CA ALA A 423 -6.48 18.70 4.56
C ALA A 423 -7.72 19.17 5.35
N PRO A 424 -8.95 18.85 4.87
CA PRO A 424 -10.15 19.09 5.65
C PRO A 424 -10.26 18.11 6.82
N GLU A 425 -10.91 18.52 7.92
CA GLU A 425 -11.39 17.55 8.91
C GLU A 425 -12.72 17.00 8.43
N THR A 426 -12.75 15.68 8.20
CA THR A 426 -13.92 15.01 7.62
C THR A 426 -14.75 14.26 8.67
N LYS A 427 -14.33 14.26 9.94
CA LYS A 427 -15.05 13.61 11.03
C LYS A 427 -16.46 14.14 11.16
N GLY A 428 -17.44 13.24 11.12
CA GLY A 428 -18.86 13.58 11.31
C GLY A 428 -19.47 14.37 10.16
N ARG A 429 -18.78 14.50 9.03
CA ARG A 429 -19.28 15.18 7.84
C ARG A 429 -19.81 14.19 6.80
N GLU A 430 -20.92 14.54 6.18
CA GLU A 430 -21.45 13.78 5.04
C GLU A 430 -20.55 13.96 3.80
N LEU A 431 -20.54 12.96 2.93
CA LEU A 431 -19.73 13.02 1.70
C LEU A 431 -20.11 14.22 0.81
N GLU A 432 -21.36 14.62 0.84
CA GLU A 432 -21.88 15.77 0.11
C GLU A 432 -21.33 17.09 0.65
N GLU A 433 -21.17 17.24 1.96
CA GLU A 433 -20.55 18.42 2.58
C GLU A 433 -19.06 18.50 2.23
N ILE A 434 -18.35 17.36 2.22
CA ILE A 434 -16.94 17.31 1.84
C ILE A 434 -16.77 17.69 0.38
N ARG A 435 -17.69 17.27 -0.50
CA ARG A 435 -17.74 17.70 -1.90
C ARG A 435 -17.88 19.23 -2.00
N LEU A 436 -18.87 19.79 -1.30
CA LEU A 436 -19.11 21.23 -1.28
C LEU A 436 -17.90 22.03 -0.73
N PHE A 437 -17.17 21.49 0.26
CA PHE A 437 -15.93 22.08 0.73
C PHE A 437 -14.93 22.28 -0.44
N TRP A 438 -14.71 21.24 -1.26
CA TRP A 438 -13.80 21.34 -2.39
C TRP A 438 -14.33 22.24 -3.51
N GLU A 439 -15.62 22.20 -3.80
CA GLU A 439 -16.29 23.05 -4.79
C GLU A 439 -16.26 24.52 -4.37
N ASN A 440 -16.39 24.83 -3.08
CA ASN A 440 -16.32 26.16 -2.50
C ASN A 440 -14.88 26.66 -2.24
N GLY A 441 -13.91 26.04 -2.87
CA GLY A 441 -12.53 26.49 -2.81
C GLY A 441 -11.82 26.21 -1.48
N GLY A 442 -12.19 25.14 -0.76
CA GLY A 442 -11.60 24.74 0.52
C GLY A 442 -12.18 25.50 1.71
N ARG A 443 -13.44 25.90 1.62
CA ARG A 443 -14.20 26.50 2.73
C ARG A 443 -15.46 25.68 2.97
N TRP A 444 -15.72 25.39 4.24
CA TRP A 444 -16.98 24.73 4.60
C TRP A 444 -18.16 25.61 4.24
N PRO A 445 -19.29 25.03 3.78
CA PRO A 445 -20.54 25.79 3.66
C PRO A 445 -20.83 26.41 5.03
N THR A 446 -21.09 27.71 5.06
CA THR A 446 -21.68 28.36 6.24
C THR A 446 -23.07 27.80 6.39
N ASP A 447 -23.40 27.25 7.57
CA ASP A 447 -24.75 26.87 7.90
C ASP A 447 -25.65 28.06 7.56
N SER A 448 -26.44 27.93 6.49
CA SER A 448 -27.52 28.86 6.24
C SER A 448 -28.57 28.52 7.29
N SER A 449 -28.54 29.29 8.39
CA SER A 449 -29.59 29.39 9.39
C SER A 449 -30.96 29.48 8.79
#